data_b10fb0f6e12f4754ef2f5e72a96c7e8a
#
_entry.id   b10fb0f6e12f4754ef2f5e72a96c7e8a
#
_cell.length_a   1.000
_cell.length_b   1.000
_cell.length_c   1.000
_cell.angle_alpha   90.00
_cell.angle_beta   90.00
_cell.angle_gamma   90.00
#
_symmetry.space_group_name_H-M   'P 1'
#
loop_
_entity.id
_entity.type
_entity.pdbx_description
1 polymer ?
#
loop_
_entity_poly.entity_id
_entity_poly.type
_entity_poly.pdbx_seq_one_letter_code
_entity_poly.pdbx_strand_id
1 'polypeptide(L)'
;MTDSKKSEHQYGASGGNGMLWLAGTALLIGLLVVLLREKTADAPIEGGDGQLATSLTVYCAAGVRPPVEEAAKQFEKETGTTVKLEFANSGVLANRLKTDKDGGLPSADVYIPADYPFTERAAADGLTREALRVATWQVVLALKPGADIDVENVDDVLKAKLSFVICDPLAGVGKKTKKMLEKSGHWKAIDETKASSFPTVTEAAMAVKENAGTQAAFVWDSTARQHGLRVVQLPELNASRADISVAITASTDRPTLALQFARFLGAPEKGGKVFARHNYEPLKGDPWAKVPRLRVDCGGVNREAVEKTVREFEAREGCKIVMVYAGCGTLVGKMQTGDVGIPDLFMTCDATYLDMAQSLMASPFGPDTVISSTRIVMLVPKGNPKELAVLTDLAKPGLRIGVTEPKASTLGKLCQDMFAATGQGEAIAKNIAVKKDTAHTLIQGMEAGGQLDVVLVYEANVQHLKDKFDLVPLKPARAIAVQNIAARKDTPYPQLAARLMQQLASDASRRRFEQLGFKWEAGAE
;
A
#
# COMPACT_ATOMS: atom_id res chain seq x y z
N MET A 1 19.23 -52.02 79.50
CA MET A 1 18.76 -53.38 79.16
C MET A 1 18.57 -53.44 77.65
N THR A 2 19.51 -54.11 77.17
CA THR A 2 19.56 -55.14 76.11
C THR A 2 19.34 -54.59 74.68
N ASP A 3 20.47 -54.43 73.97
CA ASP A 3 21.18 -55.42 73.11
C ASP A 3 20.47 -55.65 71.75
N SER A 4 21.10 -55.33 70.71
CA SER A 4 22.14 -55.98 69.89
C SER A 4 21.51 -56.25 68.51
N LYS A 5 22.02 -56.08 67.40
CA LYS A 5 23.18 -56.56 66.67
C LYS A 5 23.18 -56.04 65.24
N LYS A 6 24.38 -55.77 64.77
CA LYS A 6 24.77 -55.56 63.37
C LYS A 6 24.34 -56.73 62.44
N SER A 7 24.06 -56.44 61.18
CA SER A 7 24.52 -57.27 60.05
C SER A 7 24.85 -56.39 58.84
N GLU A 8 26.08 -56.39 58.48
CA GLU A 8 26.64 -55.92 57.22
C GLU A 8 26.17 -56.86 56.08
N HIS A 9 25.67 -56.31 55.03
CA HIS A 9 25.65 -56.98 53.74
C HIS A 9 26.25 -56.08 52.66
N GLN A 10 27.44 -56.49 52.22
CA GLN A 10 28.12 -56.05 50.98
C GLN A 10 27.18 -56.30 49.79
N TYR A 11 26.99 -55.28 48.95
CA TYR A 11 26.61 -55.46 47.59
C TYR A 11 27.68 -54.89 46.65
N GLY A 12 28.15 -55.81 45.83
CA GLY A 12 29.17 -55.57 44.84
C GLY A 12 28.70 -54.66 43.72
N ALA A 13 29.65 -53.86 43.22
CA ALA A 13 29.53 -53.04 42.06
C ALA A 13 29.36 -53.91 40.80
N SER A 14 28.26 -53.74 40.04
CA SER A 14 28.18 -54.06 38.62
C SER A 14 27.91 -52.79 37.83
N GLY A 15 28.96 -52.03 37.54
CA GLY A 15 28.90 -51.00 36.54
C GLY A 15 28.98 -51.66 35.16
N GLY A 16 28.08 -51.27 34.23
CA GLY A 16 28.29 -51.66 32.83
C GLY A 16 27.14 -51.36 31.86
N ASN A 17 25.88 -51.37 32.28
CA ASN A 17 24.78 -51.30 31.30
C ASN A 17 24.00 -50.00 31.25
N GLY A 18 24.15 -49.06 32.18
CA GLY A 18 23.43 -47.78 32.21
C GLY A 18 23.92 -46.77 31.15
N MET A 19 25.22 -46.80 30.82
CA MET A 19 25.85 -45.85 29.89
C MET A 19 25.53 -46.18 28.43
N LEU A 20 25.33 -47.47 28.10
CA LEU A 20 24.88 -47.93 26.76
C LEU A 20 23.43 -47.58 26.48
N TRP A 21 22.55 -47.57 27.49
CA TRP A 21 21.13 -47.16 27.32
C TRP A 21 20.97 -45.64 27.13
N LEU A 22 21.77 -44.81 27.78
CA LEU A 22 21.75 -43.36 27.61
C LEU A 22 22.33 -42.93 26.25
N ALA A 23 23.35 -43.62 25.76
CA ALA A 23 23.90 -43.37 24.40
C ALA A 23 22.91 -43.80 23.29
N GLY A 24 22.20 -44.92 23.49
CA GLY A 24 21.18 -45.39 22.52
C GLY A 24 19.96 -44.47 22.45
N THR A 25 19.48 -43.93 23.59
CA THR A 25 18.35 -42.99 23.61
C THR A 25 18.74 -41.62 23.03
N ALA A 26 19.95 -41.12 23.25
CA ALA A 26 20.41 -39.88 22.63
C ALA A 26 20.56 -39.99 21.11
N LEU A 27 21.03 -41.14 20.61
CA LEU A 27 21.11 -41.46 19.18
C LEU A 27 19.72 -41.59 18.52
N LEU A 28 18.76 -42.20 19.19
CA LEU A 28 17.37 -42.31 18.73
C LEU A 28 16.66 -40.96 18.71
N ILE A 29 16.86 -40.11 19.70
CA ILE A 29 16.32 -38.75 19.74
C ILE A 29 16.98 -37.88 18.67
N GLY A 30 18.30 -38.01 18.47
CA GLY A 30 19.03 -37.33 17.40
C GLY A 30 18.51 -37.75 16.01
N LEU A 31 18.30 -39.05 15.78
CA LEU A 31 17.76 -39.58 14.52
C LEU A 31 16.30 -39.13 14.29
N LEU A 32 15.49 -39.08 15.34
CA LEU A 32 14.11 -38.58 15.28
C LEU A 32 14.05 -37.09 14.95
N VAL A 33 14.95 -36.28 15.49
CA VAL A 33 15.07 -34.85 15.20
C VAL A 33 15.54 -34.61 13.76
N VAL A 34 16.46 -35.44 13.24
CA VAL A 34 16.90 -35.37 11.84
C VAL A 34 15.78 -35.81 10.89
N LEU A 35 15.08 -36.91 11.18
CA LEU A 35 13.93 -37.39 10.41
C LEU A 35 12.73 -36.42 10.44
N LEU A 36 12.54 -35.67 11.54
CA LEU A 36 11.54 -34.62 11.62
C LEU A 36 11.99 -33.35 10.87
N ARG A 37 13.29 -33.08 10.77
CA ARG A 37 13.80 -31.95 9.95
C ARG A 37 13.79 -32.25 8.45
N GLU A 38 14.03 -33.49 8.03
CA GLU A 38 13.94 -33.86 6.61
C GLU A 38 12.48 -33.95 6.11
N LYS A 39 11.49 -34.13 7.00
CA LYS A 39 10.06 -34.10 6.61
C LYS A 39 9.46 -32.69 6.50
N THR A 40 10.22 -31.63 6.82
CA THR A 40 9.76 -30.25 6.69
C THR A 40 10.34 -29.50 5.50
N ALA A 41 11.16 -30.15 4.67
CA ALA A 41 11.58 -29.65 3.37
C ALA A 41 10.94 -30.54 2.29
N ASP A 42 10.06 -29.95 1.47
CA ASP A 42 9.45 -30.52 0.27
C ASP A 42 8.40 -31.65 0.47
N ALA A 43 7.31 -31.35 1.19
CA ALA A 43 6.04 -32.03 0.91
C ALA A 43 5.10 -31.06 0.20
N PRO A 44 4.51 -31.40 -0.96
CA PRO A 44 3.37 -30.67 -1.48
C PRO A 44 2.28 -30.74 -0.41
N ILE A 45 1.69 -29.60 -0.06
CA ILE A 45 0.52 -29.54 0.80
C ILE A 45 -0.63 -30.16 0.00
N GLU A 46 -0.81 -31.47 0.08
CA GLU A 46 -2.05 -32.13 -0.30
C GLU A 46 -3.13 -31.66 0.70
N GLY A 47 -4.20 -31.09 0.12
CA GLY A 47 -5.32 -30.55 0.85
C GLY A 47 -6.00 -31.59 1.76
N GLY A 48 -5.75 -31.47 3.03
CA GLY A 48 -6.66 -31.98 4.07
C GLY A 48 -7.73 -30.93 4.34
N ASP A 49 -8.99 -31.25 4.09
CA ASP A 49 -10.19 -30.46 4.42
C ASP A 49 -10.31 -30.19 5.92
N GLY A 50 -9.50 -29.24 6.37
CA GLY A 50 -9.59 -28.54 7.63
C GLY A 50 -9.34 -27.05 7.37
N GLN A 51 -10.13 -26.48 6.45
CA GLN A 51 -10.11 -25.05 6.19
C GLN A 51 -10.53 -24.34 7.48
N LEU A 52 -9.56 -23.83 8.24
CA LEU A 52 -9.82 -22.87 9.31
C LEU A 52 -10.75 -21.81 8.70
N ALA A 53 -12.00 -21.78 9.13
CA ALA A 53 -13.00 -20.85 8.61
C ALA A 53 -12.44 -19.44 8.73
N THR A 54 -11.92 -18.91 7.63
CA THR A 54 -11.42 -17.55 7.57
C THR A 54 -12.61 -16.62 7.68
N SER A 55 -12.62 -15.75 8.67
CA SER A 55 -13.73 -14.82 8.89
C SER A 55 -13.20 -13.39 9.00
N LEU A 56 -14.00 -12.42 8.52
CA LEU A 56 -13.81 -11.00 8.71
C LEU A 56 -14.93 -10.43 9.55
N THR A 57 -14.61 -9.52 10.47
CA THR A 57 -15.59 -8.69 11.17
C THR A 57 -15.57 -7.29 10.55
N VAL A 58 -16.74 -6.80 10.15
CA VAL A 58 -16.90 -5.53 9.42
C VAL A 58 -17.86 -4.62 10.19
N TYR A 59 -17.39 -3.45 10.61
CA TYR A 59 -18.20 -2.36 11.14
C TYR A 59 -18.68 -1.48 9.98
N CYS A 60 -19.97 -1.52 9.71
CA CYS A 60 -20.57 -0.87 8.54
C CYS A 60 -21.66 0.13 8.95
N ALA A 61 -21.63 1.32 8.39
CA ALA A 61 -22.69 2.32 8.58
C ALA A 61 -24.04 1.77 8.11
N ALA A 62 -25.09 1.92 8.93
CA ALA A 62 -26.42 1.34 8.69
C ALA A 62 -27.01 1.71 7.32
N GLY A 63 -26.76 2.94 6.84
CA GLY A 63 -27.24 3.36 5.52
C GLY A 63 -26.56 2.66 4.34
N VAL A 64 -25.42 1.98 4.56
CA VAL A 64 -24.68 1.23 3.51
C VAL A 64 -24.98 -0.27 3.58
N ARG A 65 -25.81 -0.68 4.52
CA ARG A 65 -26.15 -2.09 4.81
C ARG A 65 -26.57 -2.89 3.56
N PRO A 66 -27.59 -2.48 2.76
CA PRO A 66 -28.11 -3.33 1.69
C PRO A 66 -27.06 -3.75 0.65
N PRO A 67 -26.25 -2.83 0.06
CA PRO A 67 -25.25 -3.23 -0.92
C PRO A 67 -24.10 -4.01 -0.29
N VAL A 68 -23.70 -3.71 0.96
CA VAL A 68 -22.60 -4.42 1.62
C VAL A 68 -23.00 -5.85 2.01
N GLU A 69 -24.22 -6.08 2.50
CA GLU A 69 -24.74 -7.44 2.78
C GLU A 69 -24.80 -8.29 1.51
N GLU A 70 -25.28 -7.73 0.40
CA GLU A 70 -25.34 -8.47 -0.86
C GLU A 70 -23.93 -8.79 -1.39
N ALA A 71 -23.04 -7.81 -1.39
CA ALA A 71 -21.67 -8.00 -1.86
C ALA A 71 -20.88 -8.97 -0.95
N ALA A 72 -21.09 -8.92 0.36
CA ALA A 72 -20.48 -9.85 1.30
C ALA A 72 -20.86 -11.30 1.00
N LYS A 73 -22.16 -11.59 0.76
CA LYS A 73 -22.61 -12.93 0.36
C LYS A 73 -21.99 -13.41 -0.94
N GLN A 74 -21.77 -12.50 -1.91
CA GLN A 74 -21.08 -12.84 -3.16
C GLN A 74 -19.60 -13.15 -2.89
N PHE A 75 -18.95 -12.36 -2.05
CA PHE A 75 -17.57 -12.57 -1.64
C PHE A 75 -17.38 -13.88 -0.90
N GLU A 76 -18.27 -14.20 0.06
CA GLU A 76 -18.28 -15.48 0.78
C GLU A 76 -18.37 -16.66 -0.16
N LYS A 77 -19.29 -16.59 -1.15
CA LYS A 77 -19.46 -17.65 -2.16
C LYS A 77 -18.22 -17.84 -3.03
N GLU A 78 -17.52 -16.75 -3.40
CA GLU A 78 -16.36 -16.82 -4.29
C GLU A 78 -15.06 -17.21 -3.56
N THR A 79 -14.94 -16.87 -2.28
CA THR A 79 -13.67 -17.00 -1.55
C THR A 79 -13.68 -18.05 -0.44
N GLY A 80 -14.87 -18.46 0.02
CA GLY A 80 -15.04 -19.29 1.21
C GLY A 80 -14.84 -18.54 2.53
N THR A 81 -14.73 -17.21 2.51
CA THR A 81 -14.50 -16.36 3.68
C THR A 81 -15.81 -15.90 4.29
N THR A 82 -16.07 -16.16 5.56
CA THR A 82 -17.25 -15.65 6.27
C THR A 82 -17.09 -14.16 6.59
N VAL A 83 -18.12 -13.34 6.32
CA VAL A 83 -18.14 -11.91 6.63
C VAL A 83 -19.19 -11.59 7.67
N LYS A 84 -18.76 -11.27 8.90
CA LYS A 84 -19.63 -10.86 10.01
C LYS A 84 -19.84 -9.36 9.94
N LEU A 85 -21.07 -8.92 9.72
CA LEU A 85 -21.44 -7.52 9.56
C LEU A 85 -22.09 -6.99 10.84
N GLU A 86 -21.61 -5.86 11.36
CA GLU A 86 -22.20 -5.14 12.48
C GLU A 86 -22.55 -3.72 12.04
N PHE A 87 -23.79 -3.30 12.32
CA PHE A 87 -24.35 -2.06 11.79
C PHE A 87 -24.68 -1.05 12.90
N ALA A 88 -24.20 0.17 12.73
CA ALA A 88 -24.60 1.34 13.53
C ALA A 88 -24.31 2.63 12.74
N ASN A 89 -24.47 3.81 13.33
CA ASN A 89 -23.99 5.03 12.69
C ASN A 89 -22.45 5.13 12.69
N SER A 90 -21.88 5.89 11.76
CA SER A 90 -20.43 5.99 11.56
C SER A 90 -19.67 6.43 12.82
N GLY A 91 -20.24 7.39 13.58
CA GLY A 91 -19.59 7.90 14.80
C GLY A 91 -19.55 6.89 15.93
N VAL A 92 -20.63 6.12 16.13
CA VAL A 92 -20.69 5.05 17.12
C VAL A 92 -19.66 3.96 16.80
N LEU A 93 -19.57 3.56 15.53
CA LEU A 93 -18.60 2.55 15.10
C LEU A 93 -17.15 3.02 15.26
N ALA A 94 -16.87 4.30 14.94
CA ALA A 94 -15.53 4.89 15.15
C ALA A 94 -15.16 4.93 16.65
N ASN A 95 -16.10 5.32 17.52
CA ASN A 95 -15.89 5.30 18.97
C ASN A 95 -15.65 3.88 19.47
N ARG A 96 -16.37 2.87 18.94
CA ARG A 96 -16.17 1.48 19.29
C ARG A 96 -14.78 0.99 18.88
N LEU A 97 -14.30 1.28 17.66
CA LEU A 97 -12.93 0.97 17.25
C LEU A 97 -11.89 1.53 18.22
N LYS A 98 -12.11 2.75 18.71
CA LYS A 98 -11.24 3.37 19.72
C LYS A 98 -11.30 2.64 21.05
N THR A 99 -12.51 2.35 21.55
CA THR A 99 -12.70 1.64 22.82
C THR A 99 -12.09 0.23 22.76
N ASP A 100 -12.29 -0.49 21.65
CA ASP A 100 -11.74 -1.83 21.45
C ASP A 100 -10.20 -1.78 21.49
N LYS A 101 -9.60 -0.79 20.78
CA LYS A 101 -8.15 -0.58 20.78
C LYS A 101 -7.61 -0.26 22.16
N ASP A 102 -8.22 0.71 22.86
CA ASP A 102 -7.78 1.17 24.18
C ASP A 102 -7.94 0.06 25.24
N GLY A 103 -8.97 -0.79 25.09
CA GLY A 103 -9.24 -1.95 25.95
C GLY A 103 -8.48 -3.23 25.59
N GLY A 104 -7.71 -3.24 24.50
CA GLY A 104 -7.03 -4.45 24.00
C GLY A 104 -8.00 -5.56 23.58
N LEU A 105 -9.22 -5.19 23.18
CA LEU A 105 -10.28 -6.14 22.79
C LEU A 105 -10.20 -6.48 21.31
N PRO A 106 -10.71 -7.67 20.90
CA PRO A 106 -10.90 -7.97 19.49
C PRO A 106 -11.79 -6.91 18.83
N SER A 107 -11.34 -6.36 17.71
CA SER A 107 -12.04 -5.31 16.99
C SER A 107 -12.40 -5.78 15.57
N ALA A 108 -13.09 -4.92 14.81
CA ALA A 108 -13.36 -5.20 13.40
C ALA A 108 -12.06 -5.19 12.56
N ASP A 109 -12.07 -5.97 11.48
CA ASP A 109 -11.02 -5.99 10.46
C ASP A 109 -11.21 -4.85 9.46
N VAL A 110 -12.47 -4.46 9.23
CA VAL A 110 -12.87 -3.47 8.23
C VAL A 110 -13.86 -2.47 8.84
N TYR A 111 -13.69 -1.20 8.49
CA TYR A 111 -14.59 -0.09 8.84
C TYR A 111 -15.13 0.57 7.58
N ILE A 112 -16.46 0.63 7.44
CA ILE A 112 -17.17 1.21 6.29
C ILE A 112 -18.08 2.35 6.78
N PRO A 113 -17.57 3.58 6.90
CA PRO A 113 -18.39 4.73 7.26
C PRO A 113 -19.21 5.27 6.08
N ALA A 114 -20.21 6.07 6.40
CA ALA A 114 -21.10 6.71 5.45
C ALA A 114 -20.50 7.94 4.74
N ASP A 115 -19.38 8.47 5.22
CA ASP A 115 -18.69 9.62 4.63
C ASP A 115 -17.19 9.57 4.94
N TYR A 116 -16.38 9.91 3.94
CA TYR A 116 -14.91 9.79 3.97
C TYR A 116 -14.22 10.55 5.12
N PRO A 117 -14.67 11.73 5.59
CA PRO A 117 -14.10 12.39 6.76
C PRO A 117 -14.05 11.55 8.04
N PHE A 118 -14.92 10.54 8.19
CA PHE A 118 -14.83 9.59 9.30
C PHE A 118 -13.62 8.66 9.14
N THR A 119 -13.29 8.29 7.92
CA THR A 119 -12.08 7.51 7.61
C THR A 119 -10.82 8.30 7.84
N GLU A 120 -10.77 9.57 7.38
CA GLU A 120 -9.62 10.46 7.61
C GLU A 120 -9.34 10.63 9.10
N ARG A 121 -10.40 10.85 9.88
CA ARG A 121 -10.26 10.97 11.33
C ARG A 121 -9.79 9.66 11.97
N ALA A 122 -10.36 8.53 11.59
CA ALA A 122 -9.94 7.21 12.09
C ALA A 122 -8.46 6.92 11.75
N ALA A 123 -8.00 7.32 10.57
CA ALA A 123 -6.59 7.21 10.19
C ALA A 123 -5.69 8.14 11.03
N ALA A 124 -6.09 9.40 11.25
CA ALA A 124 -5.37 10.35 12.10
C ALA A 124 -5.27 9.85 13.56
N ASP A 125 -6.33 9.20 14.06
CA ASP A 125 -6.34 8.57 15.38
C ASP A 125 -5.60 7.21 15.43
N GLY A 126 -4.99 6.78 14.31
CA GLY A 126 -4.26 5.52 14.19
C GLY A 126 -5.14 4.27 14.33
N LEU A 127 -6.44 4.38 14.01
CA LEU A 127 -7.41 3.28 14.07
C LEU A 127 -7.49 2.51 12.75
N THR A 128 -7.19 3.16 11.63
CA THR A 128 -7.21 2.57 10.28
C THR A 128 -5.92 2.89 9.54
N ARG A 129 -5.65 2.15 8.46
CA ARG A 129 -4.50 2.33 7.57
C ARG A 129 -4.96 2.63 6.15
N GLU A 130 -5.03 1.59 5.29
CA GLU A 130 -5.48 1.74 3.91
C GLU A 130 -6.98 1.98 3.85
N ALA A 131 -7.42 2.78 2.89
CA ALA A 131 -8.84 2.99 2.61
C ALA A 131 -9.09 3.08 1.10
N LEU A 132 -10.09 2.35 0.61
CA LEU A 132 -10.54 2.37 -0.78
C LEU A 132 -11.90 3.04 -0.84
N ARG A 133 -12.04 4.08 -1.67
CA ARG A 133 -13.35 4.70 -1.96
C ARG A 133 -14.07 3.82 -2.97
N VAL A 134 -15.33 3.48 -2.70
CA VAL A 134 -16.08 2.47 -3.49
C VAL A 134 -17.33 3.01 -4.17
N ALA A 135 -18.01 3.97 -3.55
CA ALA A 135 -19.22 4.57 -4.07
C ALA A 135 -19.42 5.96 -3.49
N THR A 136 -20.39 6.67 -4.03
CA THR A 136 -20.80 8.00 -3.55
C THR A 136 -22.32 8.12 -3.54
N TRP A 137 -22.80 9.02 -2.71
CA TRP A 137 -24.18 9.44 -2.56
C TRP A 137 -24.24 10.91 -2.14
N GLN A 138 -25.46 11.46 -2.02
CA GLN A 138 -25.63 12.85 -1.60
C GLN A 138 -26.87 13.03 -0.71
N VAL A 139 -26.88 14.07 0.09
CA VAL A 139 -28.03 14.40 0.92
C VAL A 139 -29.14 15.02 0.03
N VAL A 140 -30.35 14.58 0.28
CA VAL A 140 -31.56 15.07 -0.41
C VAL A 140 -32.67 15.31 0.62
N LEU A 141 -33.70 16.06 0.23
CA LEU A 141 -34.98 16.02 0.90
C LEU A 141 -35.80 14.87 0.32
N ALA A 142 -36.12 13.88 1.16
CA ALA A 142 -36.99 12.78 0.80
C ALA A 142 -38.41 13.07 1.27
N LEU A 143 -39.39 13.01 0.36
CA LEU A 143 -40.78 13.27 0.64
C LEU A 143 -41.60 11.98 0.59
N LYS A 144 -42.71 11.95 1.32
CA LYS A 144 -43.68 10.85 1.29
C LYS A 144 -44.19 10.66 -0.11
N PRO A 145 -44.30 9.42 -0.65
CA PRO A 145 -44.85 9.16 -1.97
C PRO A 145 -46.31 9.70 -2.07
N GLY A 146 -46.61 10.37 -3.19
CA GLY A 146 -47.94 10.91 -3.44
C GLY A 146 -48.30 12.18 -2.66
N ALA A 147 -47.38 12.72 -1.86
CA ALA A 147 -47.59 14.02 -1.22
C ALA A 147 -47.57 15.14 -2.26
N ASP A 148 -48.62 15.95 -2.26
CA ASP A 148 -48.69 17.18 -3.07
C ASP A 148 -47.93 18.30 -2.37
N ILE A 149 -46.61 18.23 -2.47
CA ILE A 149 -45.66 19.15 -1.84
C ILE A 149 -44.70 19.62 -2.92
N ASP A 150 -44.71 20.91 -3.19
CA ASP A 150 -43.82 21.56 -4.14
C ASP A 150 -42.82 22.44 -3.37
N VAL A 151 -41.54 22.03 -3.39
CA VAL A 151 -40.44 22.73 -2.73
C VAL A 151 -39.19 22.63 -3.61
N GLU A 152 -38.54 23.77 -3.83
CA GLU A 152 -37.36 23.90 -4.68
C GLU A 152 -36.11 24.25 -3.87
N ASN A 153 -36.24 24.74 -2.66
CA ASN A 153 -35.19 25.19 -1.80
C ASN A 153 -35.55 25.00 -0.30
N VAL A 154 -34.62 25.26 0.62
CA VAL A 154 -34.85 25.10 2.06
C VAL A 154 -35.86 26.13 2.61
N ASP A 155 -35.91 27.33 2.05
CA ASP A 155 -36.90 28.33 2.46
C ASP A 155 -38.34 27.86 2.19
N ASP A 156 -38.56 27.15 1.08
CA ASP A 156 -39.91 26.61 0.76
C ASP A 156 -40.29 25.51 1.76
N VAL A 157 -39.33 24.67 2.23
CA VAL A 157 -39.58 23.67 3.27
C VAL A 157 -40.05 24.34 4.56
N LEU A 158 -39.41 25.44 4.94
CA LEU A 158 -39.75 26.21 6.15
C LEU A 158 -41.09 26.94 6.00
N LYS A 159 -41.34 27.59 4.87
CA LYS A 159 -42.61 28.30 4.57
C LYS A 159 -43.81 27.38 4.54
N ALA A 160 -43.65 26.18 3.93
CA ALA A 160 -44.68 25.17 3.89
C ALA A 160 -44.95 24.50 5.23
N LYS A 161 -44.17 24.79 6.27
CA LYS A 161 -44.28 24.21 7.62
C LYS A 161 -44.36 22.67 7.59
N LEU A 162 -43.56 22.06 6.74
CA LEU A 162 -43.53 20.59 6.64
C LEU A 162 -43.14 19.95 7.97
N SER A 163 -43.84 18.85 8.30
CA SER A 163 -43.37 17.96 9.37
C SER A 163 -42.23 17.11 8.84
N PHE A 164 -41.00 17.49 9.15
CA PHE A 164 -39.80 16.79 8.69
C PHE A 164 -38.92 16.32 9.85
N VAL A 165 -38.09 15.32 9.55
CA VAL A 165 -37.11 14.76 10.46
C VAL A 165 -35.70 14.86 9.89
N ILE A 166 -34.71 14.85 10.78
CA ILE A 166 -33.29 14.83 10.44
C ILE A 166 -32.59 13.65 11.09
N CYS A 167 -31.33 13.39 10.73
CA CYS A 167 -30.50 12.46 11.46
C CYS A 167 -29.61 13.19 12.49
N ASP A 168 -29.28 12.47 13.56
CA ASP A 168 -28.30 12.93 14.55
C ASP A 168 -26.96 13.28 13.89
N PRO A 169 -26.26 14.37 14.30
CA PRO A 169 -24.93 14.71 13.78
C PRO A 169 -23.84 13.63 13.98
N LEU A 170 -24.07 12.61 14.82
CA LEU A 170 -23.22 11.41 14.91
C LEU A 170 -23.38 10.51 13.69
N ALA A 171 -24.50 10.57 12.99
CA ALA A 171 -24.67 9.92 11.70
C ALA A 171 -24.01 10.74 10.59
N GLY A 172 -23.43 10.06 9.59
CA GLY A 172 -22.76 10.73 8.45
C GLY A 172 -23.67 11.72 7.72
N VAL A 173 -24.93 11.33 7.46
CA VAL A 173 -25.93 12.19 6.82
C VAL A 173 -26.27 13.40 7.68
N GLY A 174 -26.48 13.22 8.98
CA GLY A 174 -26.80 14.32 9.91
C GLY A 174 -25.68 15.35 9.98
N LYS A 175 -24.42 14.87 10.12
CA LYS A 175 -23.23 15.74 10.09
C LYS A 175 -23.11 16.50 8.77
N LYS A 176 -23.36 15.84 7.63
CA LYS A 176 -23.29 16.47 6.32
C LYS A 176 -24.41 17.47 6.11
N THR A 177 -25.65 17.13 6.48
CA THR A 177 -26.83 18.03 6.42
C THR A 177 -26.56 19.29 7.22
N LYS A 178 -26.14 19.16 8.48
CA LYS A 178 -25.77 20.28 9.34
C LYS A 178 -24.74 21.19 8.67
N LYS A 179 -23.62 20.63 8.22
CA LYS A 179 -22.54 21.39 7.56
C LYS A 179 -23.02 22.16 6.33
N MET A 180 -23.90 21.59 5.51
CA MET A 180 -24.40 22.25 4.32
C MET A 180 -25.39 23.38 4.68
N LEU A 181 -26.28 23.13 5.62
CA LEU A 181 -27.27 24.12 6.07
C LEU A 181 -26.66 25.23 6.95
N GLU A 182 -25.60 24.97 7.70
CA GLU A 182 -24.80 26.03 8.35
C GLU A 182 -24.18 26.97 7.30
N LYS A 183 -23.61 26.40 6.24
CA LYS A 183 -23.00 27.18 5.15
C LYS A 183 -24.00 28.07 4.42
N SER A 184 -25.24 27.64 4.29
CA SER A 184 -26.34 28.41 3.65
C SER A 184 -27.15 29.26 4.64
N GLY A 185 -26.81 29.23 5.96
CA GLY A 185 -27.51 30.01 6.99
C GLY A 185 -28.83 29.42 7.50
N HIS A 186 -29.24 28.23 7.01
CA HIS A 186 -30.56 27.65 7.32
C HIS A 186 -30.55 26.67 8.52
N TRP A 187 -29.37 26.27 9.02
CA TRP A 187 -29.31 25.22 10.04
C TRP A 187 -30.15 25.51 11.28
N LYS A 188 -30.05 26.72 11.80
CA LYS A 188 -30.78 27.09 13.03
C LYS A 188 -32.29 26.93 12.86
N ALA A 189 -32.86 27.42 11.77
CA ALA A 189 -34.31 27.30 11.50
C ALA A 189 -34.73 25.84 11.32
N ILE A 190 -33.95 25.03 10.60
CA ILE A 190 -34.20 23.59 10.41
C ILE A 190 -34.11 22.85 11.75
N ASP A 191 -33.11 23.14 12.57
CA ASP A 191 -32.91 22.46 13.86
C ASP A 191 -34.01 22.79 14.89
N GLU A 192 -34.52 24.02 14.85
CA GLU A 192 -35.61 24.48 15.72
C GLU A 192 -37.00 23.98 15.29
N THR A 193 -37.20 23.71 13.98
CA THR A 193 -38.51 23.34 13.41
C THR A 193 -38.66 21.86 13.08
N LYS A 194 -37.59 21.07 13.16
CA LYS A 194 -37.68 19.61 12.94
C LYS A 194 -38.63 18.93 13.92
N ALA A 195 -39.41 17.99 13.43
CA ALA A 195 -40.31 17.19 14.28
C ALA A 195 -39.54 16.23 15.21
N SER A 196 -38.42 15.65 14.71
CA SER A 196 -37.60 14.72 15.48
C SER A 196 -36.21 14.54 14.84
N SER A 197 -35.27 13.94 15.61
CA SER A 197 -33.99 13.44 15.11
C SER A 197 -33.91 11.93 15.30
N PHE A 198 -33.26 11.25 14.35
CA PHE A 198 -33.05 9.80 14.38
C PHE A 198 -31.56 9.44 14.40
N PRO A 199 -31.17 8.38 15.10
CA PRO A 199 -29.78 7.94 15.18
C PRO A 199 -29.27 7.37 13.86
N THR A 200 -30.13 6.85 12.98
CA THR A 200 -29.76 6.30 11.68
C THR A 200 -30.61 6.87 10.55
N VAL A 201 -30.03 6.89 9.34
CA VAL A 201 -30.73 7.32 8.13
C VAL A 201 -31.88 6.40 7.74
N THR A 202 -31.77 5.11 8.07
CA THR A 202 -32.82 4.11 7.80
C THR A 202 -34.06 4.39 8.63
N GLU A 203 -33.89 4.69 9.92
CA GLU A 203 -35.01 5.04 10.81
C GLU A 203 -35.68 6.34 10.38
N ALA A 204 -34.91 7.36 9.96
CA ALA A 204 -35.46 8.61 9.43
C ALA A 204 -36.28 8.39 8.15
N ALA A 205 -35.80 7.54 7.21
CA ALA A 205 -36.52 7.21 5.99
C ALA A 205 -37.81 6.40 6.29
N MET A 206 -37.73 5.43 7.20
CA MET A 206 -38.90 4.67 7.63
C MET A 206 -39.95 5.54 8.31
N ALA A 207 -39.55 6.52 9.10
CA ALA A 207 -40.49 7.48 9.72
C ALA A 207 -41.31 8.23 8.67
N VAL A 208 -40.70 8.64 7.54
CA VAL A 208 -41.44 9.26 6.41
C VAL A 208 -42.38 8.28 5.74
N LYS A 209 -41.93 7.04 5.54
CA LYS A 209 -42.70 6.01 4.85
C LYS A 209 -43.93 5.58 5.64
N GLU A 210 -43.80 5.33 6.92
CA GLU A 210 -44.78 4.62 7.75
C GLU A 210 -45.59 5.55 8.66
N ASN A 211 -45.01 6.66 9.13
CA ASN A 211 -45.72 7.59 10.01
C ASN A 211 -46.54 8.60 9.20
N ALA A 212 -47.85 8.64 9.44
CA ALA A 212 -48.75 9.57 8.76
C ALA A 212 -48.42 11.06 9.01
N GLY A 213 -47.88 11.37 10.22
CA GLY A 213 -47.54 12.73 10.58
C GLY A 213 -46.16 13.22 10.09
N THR A 214 -45.32 12.35 9.51
CA THR A 214 -44.00 12.72 8.99
C THR A 214 -44.03 12.82 7.47
N GLN A 215 -43.80 14.02 6.95
CA GLN A 215 -43.94 14.30 5.51
C GLN A 215 -42.60 14.25 4.76
N ALA A 216 -41.49 14.55 5.45
CA ALA A 216 -40.18 14.67 4.81
C ALA A 216 -39.03 14.25 5.74
N ALA A 217 -37.86 13.95 5.15
CA ALA A 217 -36.62 13.74 5.87
C ALA A 217 -35.41 14.21 5.05
N PHE A 218 -34.38 14.73 5.73
CA PHE A 218 -33.06 14.93 5.14
C PHE A 218 -32.27 13.62 5.26
N VAL A 219 -32.13 12.89 4.14
CA VAL A 219 -31.52 11.56 4.08
C VAL A 219 -30.59 11.43 2.86
N TRP A 220 -29.86 10.34 2.77
CA TRP A 220 -29.13 10.01 1.53
C TRP A 220 -30.09 9.66 0.39
N ASP A 221 -29.76 10.07 -0.82
CA ASP A 221 -30.57 9.85 -2.03
C ASP A 221 -30.80 8.35 -2.32
N SER A 222 -29.78 7.50 -2.13
CA SER A 222 -29.91 6.05 -2.26
C SER A 222 -30.89 5.47 -1.22
N THR A 223 -30.82 5.93 0.03
CA THR A 223 -31.74 5.49 1.10
C THR A 223 -33.17 5.93 0.77
N ALA A 224 -33.38 7.17 0.31
CA ALA A 224 -34.70 7.63 -0.11
C ALA A 224 -35.29 6.72 -1.20
N ARG A 225 -34.52 6.41 -2.24
CA ARG A 225 -34.95 5.53 -3.34
C ARG A 225 -35.22 4.09 -2.89
N GLN A 226 -34.38 3.53 -1.99
CA GLN A 226 -34.58 2.19 -1.42
C GLN A 226 -35.90 2.06 -0.66
N HIS A 227 -36.36 3.13 0.00
CA HIS A 227 -37.62 3.17 0.72
C HIS A 227 -38.81 3.63 -0.13
N GLY A 228 -38.58 3.90 -1.43
CA GLY A 228 -39.62 4.35 -2.37
C GLY A 228 -40.07 5.79 -2.10
N LEU A 229 -39.26 6.62 -1.47
CA LEU A 229 -39.56 8.02 -1.19
C LEU A 229 -39.28 8.90 -2.42
N ARG A 230 -40.03 9.99 -2.59
CA ARG A 230 -39.79 10.98 -3.63
C ARG A 230 -38.56 11.82 -3.27
N VAL A 231 -37.57 11.84 -4.15
CA VAL A 231 -36.32 12.62 -3.97
C VAL A 231 -36.50 14.02 -4.52
N VAL A 232 -36.17 15.03 -3.69
CA VAL A 232 -36.06 16.43 -4.08
C VAL A 232 -34.64 16.90 -3.82
N GLN A 233 -34.00 17.40 -4.89
CA GLN A 233 -32.68 17.98 -4.82
C GLN A 233 -32.79 19.47 -4.48
N LEU A 234 -32.30 19.86 -3.32
CA LEU A 234 -32.28 21.26 -2.90
C LEU A 234 -30.91 21.89 -3.22
N PRO A 235 -30.86 23.13 -3.76
CA PRO A 235 -29.61 23.81 -4.12
C PRO A 235 -28.60 23.88 -2.97
N GLU A 236 -29.07 24.10 -1.74
CA GLU A 236 -28.26 24.19 -0.54
C GLU A 236 -27.52 22.87 -0.23
N LEU A 237 -28.00 21.75 -0.77
CA LEU A 237 -27.44 20.41 -0.58
C LEU A 237 -26.59 19.92 -1.76
N ASN A 238 -26.45 20.70 -2.86
CA ASN A 238 -25.70 20.26 -4.05
C ASN A 238 -24.24 19.87 -3.76
N ALA A 239 -23.61 20.51 -2.78
CA ALA A 239 -22.25 20.21 -2.35
C ALA A 239 -22.16 19.11 -1.26
N SER A 240 -23.26 18.38 -1.02
CA SER A 240 -23.34 17.36 0.02
C SER A 240 -22.82 15.98 -0.39
N ARG A 241 -22.26 15.83 -1.61
CA ARG A 241 -21.69 14.56 -2.06
C ARG A 241 -20.73 13.99 -1.03
N ALA A 242 -20.85 12.71 -0.74
CA ALA A 242 -20.08 11.99 0.24
C ALA A 242 -19.56 10.67 -0.38
N ASP A 243 -18.30 10.36 -0.10
CA ASP A 243 -17.67 9.13 -0.55
C ASP A 243 -17.76 8.07 0.53
N ILE A 244 -18.26 6.90 0.16
CA ILE A 244 -18.23 5.69 0.96
C ILE A 244 -16.87 5.04 0.75
N SER A 245 -16.19 4.72 1.85
CA SER A 245 -14.89 4.05 1.83
C SER A 245 -14.90 2.77 2.64
N VAL A 246 -13.99 1.88 2.29
CA VAL A 246 -13.70 0.63 2.99
C VAL A 246 -12.31 0.78 3.57
N ALA A 247 -12.22 1.00 4.87
CA ALA A 247 -10.98 1.21 5.58
C ALA A 247 -10.53 -0.05 6.32
N ILE A 248 -9.25 -0.39 6.24
CA ILE A 248 -8.65 -1.53 6.93
C ILE A 248 -8.22 -1.07 8.31
N THR A 249 -8.66 -1.77 9.36
CA THR A 249 -8.31 -1.39 10.73
C THR A 249 -6.83 -1.64 11.02
N ALA A 250 -6.25 -0.83 11.88
CA ALA A 250 -4.85 -0.97 12.27
C ALA A 250 -4.60 -2.20 13.15
N SER A 251 -5.65 -2.68 13.84
CA SER A 251 -5.63 -3.81 14.78
C SER A 251 -5.83 -5.17 14.12
N THR A 252 -6.24 -5.21 12.83
CA THR A 252 -6.49 -6.50 12.17
C THR A 252 -5.22 -7.34 12.04
N ASP A 253 -5.33 -8.62 12.37
CA ASP A 253 -4.33 -9.66 12.09
C ASP A 253 -4.49 -10.29 10.69
N ARG A 254 -5.51 -9.86 9.92
CA ARG A 254 -5.88 -10.38 8.60
C ARG A 254 -5.92 -9.30 7.52
N PRO A 255 -4.89 -8.43 7.42
CA PRO A 255 -4.92 -7.27 6.52
C PRO A 255 -5.08 -7.67 5.05
N THR A 256 -4.45 -8.76 4.62
CA THR A 256 -4.56 -9.29 3.25
C THR A 256 -6.01 -9.64 2.90
N LEU A 257 -6.71 -10.32 3.78
CA LEU A 257 -8.09 -10.72 3.56
C LEU A 257 -9.04 -9.51 3.59
N ALA A 258 -8.81 -8.59 4.52
CA ALA A 258 -9.55 -7.33 4.62
C ALA A 258 -9.37 -6.45 3.37
N LEU A 259 -8.14 -6.32 2.85
CA LEU A 259 -7.85 -5.64 1.59
C LEU A 259 -8.49 -6.34 0.39
N GLN A 260 -8.50 -7.67 0.37
CA GLN A 260 -9.18 -8.44 -0.66
C GLN A 260 -10.68 -8.15 -0.69
N PHE A 261 -11.34 -8.11 0.48
CA PHE A 261 -12.75 -7.71 0.59
C PHE A 261 -12.97 -6.26 0.15
N ALA A 262 -12.10 -5.32 0.55
CA ALA A 262 -12.17 -3.93 0.13
C ALA A 262 -12.06 -3.78 -1.39
N ARG A 263 -11.12 -4.49 -2.04
CA ARG A 263 -10.99 -4.51 -3.51
C ARG A 263 -12.22 -5.13 -4.18
N PHE A 264 -12.81 -6.18 -3.59
CA PHE A 264 -14.05 -6.77 -4.11
C PHE A 264 -15.21 -5.76 -4.10
N LEU A 265 -15.35 -5.00 -3.01
CA LEU A 265 -16.37 -3.95 -2.90
C LEU A 265 -16.16 -2.81 -3.89
N GLY A 266 -14.91 -2.45 -4.20
CA GLY A 266 -14.55 -1.40 -5.15
C GLY A 266 -14.54 -1.84 -6.60
N ALA A 267 -14.49 -3.15 -6.89
CA ALA A 267 -14.37 -3.65 -8.26
C ALA A 267 -15.66 -3.38 -9.09
N PRO A 268 -15.53 -2.77 -10.29
CA PRO A 268 -16.71 -2.38 -11.10
C PRO A 268 -17.66 -3.54 -11.41
N GLU A 269 -17.12 -4.72 -11.68
CA GLU A 269 -17.90 -5.92 -12.06
C GLU A 269 -18.43 -6.72 -10.85
N LYS A 270 -18.03 -6.37 -9.62
CA LYS A 270 -18.44 -6.99 -8.35
C LYS A 270 -19.26 -6.01 -7.50
N GLY A 271 -18.64 -5.46 -6.44
CA GLY A 271 -19.31 -4.51 -5.56
C GLY A 271 -19.87 -3.29 -6.29
N GLY A 272 -19.17 -2.76 -7.30
CA GLY A 272 -19.66 -1.65 -8.12
C GLY A 272 -21.04 -1.89 -8.71
N LYS A 273 -21.28 -3.07 -9.33
CA LYS A 273 -22.61 -3.47 -9.81
C LYS A 273 -23.64 -3.58 -8.69
N VAL A 274 -23.22 -4.07 -7.52
CA VAL A 274 -24.11 -4.19 -6.36
C VAL A 274 -24.51 -2.81 -5.85
N PHE A 275 -23.55 -1.91 -5.65
CA PHE A 275 -23.83 -0.54 -5.24
C PHE A 275 -24.78 0.18 -6.22
N ALA A 276 -24.55 0.03 -7.55
CA ALA A 276 -25.42 0.60 -8.57
C ALA A 276 -26.88 0.09 -8.47
N ARG A 277 -27.08 -1.22 -8.26
CA ARG A 277 -28.45 -1.79 -8.07
C ARG A 277 -29.16 -1.22 -6.86
N HIS A 278 -28.42 -0.84 -5.84
CA HIS A 278 -28.94 -0.20 -4.63
C HIS A 278 -28.98 1.33 -4.72
N ASN A 279 -28.93 1.90 -5.94
CA ASN A 279 -29.00 3.34 -6.22
C ASN A 279 -27.86 4.19 -5.63
N TYR A 280 -26.69 3.62 -5.41
CA TYR A 280 -25.46 4.37 -5.16
C TYR A 280 -24.76 4.64 -6.50
N GLU A 281 -23.93 5.68 -6.55
CA GLU A 281 -23.06 5.94 -7.69
C GLU A 281 -21.69 5.29 -7.42
N PRO A 282 -21.33 4.19 -8.12
CA PRO A 282 -20.06 3.52 -7.92
C PRO A 282 -18.88 4.40 -8.36
N LEU A 283 -17.80 4.39 -7.60
CA LEU A 283 -16.53 4.94 -8.03
C LEU A 283 -15.74 3.90 -8.84
N LYS A 284 -14.94 4.37 -9.78
CA LYS A 284 -14.12 3.49 -10.62
C LYS A 284 -12.98 2.93 -9.79
N GLY A 285 -13.08 1.66 -9.39
CA GLY A 285 -12.02 0.90 -8.74
C GLY A 285 -11.20 0.08 -9.72
N ASP A 286 -10.26 -0.69 -9.17
CA ASP A 286 -9.52 -1.71 -9.92
C ASP A 286 -10.45 -2.89 -10.26
N PRO A 287 -10.27 -3.60 -11.39
CA PRO A 287 -11.02 -4.82 -11.69
C PRO A 287 -10.71 -5.90 -10.65
N TRP A 288 -11.67 -6.81 -10.45
CA TRP A 288 -11.50 -7.89 -9.49
C TRP A 288 -10.48 -8.92 -9.96
N ALA A 289 -9.52 -9.17 -9.09
CA ALA A 289 -8.67 -10.34 -9.16
C ALA A 289 -8.35 -10.82 -7.73
N LYS A 290 -8.42 -12.13 -7.48
CA LYS A 290 -8.05 -12.71 -6.19
C LYS A 290 -6.59 -12.37 -5.85
N VAL A 291 -5.70 -12.45 -6.84
CA VAL A 291 -4.28 -12.05 -6.74
C VAL A 291 -3.96 -11.16 -7.94
N PRO A 292 -4.19 -9.84 -7.83
CA PRO A 292 -3.85 -8.90 -8.90
C PRO A 292 -2.34 -8.87 -9.12
N ARG A 293 -1.92 -8.55 -10.34
CA ARG A 293 -0.52 -8.51 -10.74
C ARG A 293 -0.15 -7.16 -11.29
N LEU A 294 0.99 -6.62 -10.84
CA LEU A 294 1.63 -5.44 -11.42
C LEU A 294 3.03 -5.80 -11.90
N ARG A 295 3.46 -5.21 -13.00
CA ARG A 295 4.84 -5.24 -13.46
C ARG A 295 5.51 -3.90 -13.15
N VAL A 296 6.67 -3.96 -12.51
CA VAL A 296 7.51 -2.81 -12.19
C VAL A 296 8.86 -2.96 -12.87
N ASP A 297 9.17 -2.10 -13.81
CA ASP A 297 10.51 -1.97 -14.37
C ASP A 297 11.29 -0.98 -13.49
N CYS A 298 12.42 -1.43 -12.97
CA CYS A 298 13.16 -0.72 -11.94
C CYS A 298 14.64 -0.62 -12.28
N GLY A 299 15.16 0.58 -12.24
CA GLY A 299 16.59 0.81 -12.40
C GLY A 299 17.41 0.07 -11.35
N GLY A 300 18.46 -0.64 -11.80
CA GLY A 300 19.22 -1.58 -10.96
C GLY A 300 19.80 -0.99 -9.69
N VAL A 301 20.07 0.31 -9.63
CA VAL A 301 20.58 1.00 -8.41
C VAL A 301 19.61 0.89 -7.24
N ASN A 302 18.30 0.83 -7.52
CA ASN A 302 17.25 0.85 -6.49
C ASN A 302 16.98 -0.54 -5.88
N ARG A 303 17.49 -1.62 -6.48
CA ARG A 303 17.10 -2.99 -6.16
C ARG A 303 17.10 -3.28 -4.67
N GLU A 304 18.24 -3.08 -4.01
CA GLU A 304 18.40 -3.40 -2.58
C GLU A 304 17.48 -2.56 -1.68
N ALA A 305 17.24 -1.31 -2.07
CA ALA A 305 16.40 -0.39 -1.30
C ALA A 305 14.92 -0.75 -1.38
N VAL A 306 14.44 -1.25 -2.54
CA VAL A 306 13.00 -1.48 -2.79
C VAL A 306 12.55 -2.90 -2.54
N GLU A 307 13.42 -3.91 -2.67
CA GLU A 307 13.03 -5.33 -2.73
C GLU A 307 12.25 -5.77 -1.47
N LYS A 308 12.73 -5.38 -0.28
CA LYS A 308 12.04 -5.70 0.97
C LYS A 308 10.69 -4.99 1.07
N THR A 309 10.61 -3.70 0.68
CA THR A 309 9.35 -2.92 0.67
C THR A 309 8.32 -3.56 -0.25
N VAL A 310 8.74 -4.01 -1.43
CA VAL A 310 7.86 -4.68 -2.40
C VAL A 310 7.32 -6.02 -1.85
N ARG A 311 8.18 -6.83 -1.23
CA ARG A 311 7.75 -8.11 -0.62
C ARG A 311 6.77 -7.92 0.54
N GLU A 312 7.00 -6.93 1.39
CA GLU A 312 6.08 -6.59 2.48
C GLU A 312 4.73 -6.10 1.93
N PHE A 313 4.76 -5.32 0.84
CA PHE A 313 3.56 -4.88 0.14
C PHE A 313 2.80 -6.07 -0.49
N GLU A 314 3.49 -6.98 -1.20
CA GLU A 314 2.89 -8.21 -1.76
C GLU A 314 2.16 -9.03 -0.69
N ALA A 315 2.83 -9.26 0.44
CA ALA A 315 2.29 -10.05 1.54
C ALA A 315 1.06 -9.38 2.17
N ARG A 316 1.10 -8.06 2.35
CA ARG A 316 0.00 -7.30 2.94
C ARG A 316 -1.20 -7.16 2.01
N GLU A 317 -0.97 -6.82 0.74
CA GLU A 317 -2.03 -6.62 -0.26
C GLU A 317 -2.59 -7.93 -0.82
N GLY A 318 -1.86 -9.04 -0.70
CA GLY A 318 -2.22 -10.29 -1.36
C GLY A 318 -2.19 -10.17 -2.89
N CYS A 319 -1.17 -9.50 -3.40
CA CYS A 319 -0.93 -9.29 -4.83
C CYS A 319 0.41 -9.88 -5.28
N LYS A 320 0.71 -9.82 -6.56
CA LYS A 320 2.01 -10.21 -7.13
C LYS A 320 2.65 -9.04 -7.87
N ILE A 321 3.86 -8.68 -7.48
CA ILE A 321 4.67 -7.66 -8.15
C ILE A 321 5.79 -8.33 -8.93
N VAL A 322 5.76 -8.19 -10.25
CA VAL A 322 6.82 -8.69 -11.14
C VAL A 322 7.86 -7.60 -11.29
N MET A 323 8.98 -7.72 -10.57
CA MET A 323 10.10 -6.78 -10.64
C MET A 323 11.04 -7.14 -11.78
N VAL A 324 11.35 -6.17 -12.65
CA VAL A 324 12.36 -6.30 -13.71
C VAL A 324 13.46 -5.27 -13.44
N TYR A 325 14.65 -5.74 -13.11
CA TYR A 325 15.81 -4.90 -12.82
C TYR A 325 16.80 -4.88 -13.98
N ALA A 326 17.12 -3.68 -14.49
CA ALA A 326 18.15 -3.49 -15.52
C ALA A 326 18.67 -2.04 -15.50
N GLY A 327 19.61 -1.71 -16.40
CA GLY A 327 19.96 -0.32 -16.71
C GLY A 327 18.77 0.39 -17.35
N CYS A 328 18.54 1.65 -16.98
CA CYS A 328 17.35 2.40 -17.45
C CYS A 328 17.32 2.55 -18.98
N GLY A 329 18.48 2.70 -19.63
CA GLY A 329 18.55 2.71 -21.10
C GLY A 329 18.06 1.40 -21.73
N THR A 330 18.40 0.26 -21.13
CA THR A 330 17.93 -1.07 -21.57
C THR A 330 16.42 -1.20 -21.36
N LEU A 331 15.89 -0.73 -20.21
CA LEU A 331 14.45 -0.78 -19.93
C LEU A 331 13.66 0.06 -20.93
N VAL A 332 14.07 1.31 -21.17
CA VAL A 332 13.40 2.19 -22.15
C VAL A 332 13.48 1.61 -23.56
N GLY A 333 14.64 1.07 -23.95
CA GLY A 333 14.79 0.41 -25.26
C GLY A 333 13.84 -0.76 -25.45
N LYS A 334 13.66 -1.60 -24.43
CA LYS A 334 12.70 -2.73 -24.47
C LYS A 334 11.24 -2.27 -24.51
N MET A 335 10.89 -1.20 -23.80
CA MET A 335 9.57 -0.59 -23.89
C MET A 335 9.29 -0.06 -25.30
N GLN A 336 10.28 0.58 -25.92
CA GLN A 336 10.17 1.18 -27.26
C GLN A 336 10.01 0.12 -28.36
N THR A 337 10.72 -1.02 -28.29
CA THR A 337 10.57 -2.12 -29.26
C THR A 337 9.22 -2.82 -29.15
N GLY A 338 8.51 -2.67 -28.03
CA GLY A 338 7.23 -3.33 -27.80
C GLY A 338 7.34 -4.80 -27.39
N ASP A 339 8.54 -5.39 -27.34
CA ASP A 339 8.77 -6.82 -27.04
C ASP A 339 8.16 -7.26 -25.71
N VAL A 340 8.13 -6.34 -24.74
CA VAL A 340 7.65 -6.64 -23.37
C VAL A 340 6.50 -5.73 -22.94
N GLY A 341 6.09 -4.79 -23.79
CA GLY A 341 5.10 -3.77 -23.47
C GLY A 341 5.57 -2.76 -22.41
N ILE A 342 4.74 -1.79 -22.10
CA ILE A 342 5.01 -0.76 -21.08
C ILE A 342 4.64 -1.32 -19.71
N PRO A 343 5.51 -1.20 -18.67
CA PRO A 343 5.21 -1.70 -17.31
C PRO A 343 4.10 -0.89 -16.65
N ASP A 344 3.49 -1.42 -15.59
CA ASP A 344 2.50 -0.70 -14.79
C ASP A 344 3.13 0.46 -14.01
N LEU A 345 4.39 0.26 -13.52
CA LEU A 345 5.20 1.31 -12.91
C LEU A 345 6.62 1.28 -13.47
N PHE A 346 7.20 2.47 -13.61
CA PHE A 346 8.60 2.62 -13.96
C PHE A 346 9.31 3.43 -12.89
N MET A 347 10.32 2.83 -12.25
CA MET A 347 11.20 3.47 -11.28
C MET A 347 12.59 3.64 -11.88
N THR A 348 13.04 4.86 -12.02
CA THR A 348 14.27 5.18 -12.76
C THR A 348 15.50 5.22 -11.86
N CYS A 349 16.68 5.12 -12.48
CA CYS A 349 17.96 5.46 -11.83
C CYS A 349 18.19 6.97 -11.82
N ASP A 350 17.59 7.67 -12.79
CA ASP A 350 17.65 9.12 -12.94
C ASP A 350 16.42 9.59 -13.72
N ALA A 351 15.85 10.72 -13.32
CA ALA A 351 14.61 11.28 -13.85
C ALA A 351 14.63 11.48 -15.38
N THR A 352 15.80 11.75 -15.96
CA THR A 352 15.96 11.92 -17.42
C THR A 352 15.50 10.72 -18.25
N TYR A 353 15.49 9.52 -17.66
CA TYR A 353 14.99 8.32 -18.35
C TYR A 353 13.47 8.20 -18.33
N LEU A 354 12.79 8.80 -17.36
CA LEU A 354 11.34 8.94 -17.43
C LEU A 354 10.96 9.94 -18.54
N ASP A 355 11.65 11.08 -18.62
CA ASP A 355 11.46 12.06 -19.69
C ASP A 355 11.71 11.45 -21.07
N MET A 356 12.76 10.63 -21.19
CA MET A 356 13.05 9.88 -22.42
C MET A 356 11.90 8.91 -22.77
N ALA A 357 11.40 8.15 -21.82
CA ALA A 357 10.27 7.23 -22.01
C ALA A 357 9.01 8.01 -22.43
N GLN A 358 8.72 9.14 -21.78
CA GLN A 358 7.60 10.02 -22.13
C GLN A 358 7.72 10.54 -23.58
N SER A 359 8.90 10.97 -23.97
CA SER A 359 9.14 11.53 -25.32
C SER A 359 9.06 10.48 -26.41
N LEU A 360 9.60 9.27 -26.18
CA LEU A 360 9.68 8.21 -27.18
C LEU A 360 8.38 7.44 -27.40
N MET A 361 7.46 7.42 -26.40
CA MET A 361 6.30 6.53 -26.37
C MET A 361 4.96 7.28 -26.14
N ALA A 362 4.84 8.52 -26.60
CA ALA A 362 3.62 9.32 -26.48
C ALA A 362 3.11 9.49 -25.03
N SER A 363 4.03 9.73 -24.09
CA SER A 363 3.74 10.03 -22.67
C SER A 363 2.89 8.98 -21.96
N PRO A 364 3.35 7.72 -21.87
CA PRO A 364 2.56 6.64 -21.31
C PRO A 364 2.37 6.72 -19.79
N PHE A 365 3.27 7.41 -19.08
CA PHE A 365 3.24 7.52 -17.61
C PHE A 365 2.50 8.79 -17.14
N GLY A 366 1.89 8.71 -15.98
CA GLY A 366 1.30 9.83 -15.25
C GLY A 366 2.37 10.69 -14.54
N PRO A 367 1.94 11.56 -13.61
CA PRO A 367 2.84 12.31 -12.75
C PRO A 367 3.78 11.37 -11.99
N ASP A 368 5.03 11.79 -11.82
CA ASP A 368 6.02 11.05 -11.06
C ASP A 368 6.12 11.53 -9.61
N THR A 369 6.76 10.69 -8.81
CA THR A 369 7.14 10.99 -7.44
C THR A 369 8.64 10.81 -7.32
N VAL A 370 9.34 11.86 -6.90
CA VAL A 370 10.76 11.77 -6.55
C VAL A 370 10.88 10.99 -5.24
N ILE A 371 11.73 9.99 -5.22
CA ILE A 371 11.95 9.13 -4.04
C ILE A 371 13.25 9.48 -3.33
N SER A 372 14.35 9.52 -4.09
CA SER A 372 15.70 9.67 -3.52
C SER A 372 16.66 10.28 -4.51
N SER A 373 17.87 10.60 -4.05
CA SER A 373 19.01 10.90 -4.91
C SER A 373 20.27 10.17 -4.41
N THR A 374 21.23 9.95 -5.30
CA THR A 374 22.54 9.37 -4.97
C THR A 374 23.64 10.00 -5.79
N ARG A 375 24.86 10.00 -5.25
CA ARG A 375 26.05 10.54 -5.92
C ARG A 375 26.78 9.45 -6.69
N ILE A 376 27.52 9.86 -7.71
CA ILE A 376 28.53 9.03 -8.38
C ILE A 376 29.85 9.22 -7.64
N VAL A 377 30.53 8.12 -7.34
CA VAL A 377 31.82 8.08 -6.68
C VAL A 377 32.81 7.24 -7.47
N MET A 378 34.11 7.46 -7.27
CA MET A 378 35.15 6.53 -7.67
C MET A 378 35.33 5.50 -6.54
N LEU A 379 35.09 4.24 -6.82
CA LEU A 379 35.41 3.10 -5.95
C LEU A 379 36.81 2.63 -6.31
N VAL A 380 37.72 2.65 -5.34
CA VAL A 380 39.14 2.29 -5.53
C VAL A 380 39.55 1.22 -4.52
N PRO A 381 40.60 0.41 -4.79
CA PRO A 381 41.14 -0.52 -3.82
C PRO A 381 41.51 0.18 -2.51
N LYS A 382 41.44 -0.55 -1.39
CA LYS A 382 41.74 -0.03 -0.06
C LYS A 382 43.10 0.64 -0.02
N GLY A 383 43.16 1.83 0.57
CA GLY A 383 44.37 2.66 0.61
C GLY A 383 44.59 3.52 -0.63
N ASN A 384 43.70 3.46 -1.62
CA ASN A 384 43.78 4.26 -2.86
C ASN A 384 45.19 4.30 -3.48
N PRO A 385 45.75 3.17 -3.92
CA PRO A 385 47.17 3.04 -4.31
C PRO A 385 47.57 3.89 -5.53
N LYS A 386 46.59 4.42 -6.27
CA LYS A 386 46.81 5.32 -7.42
C LYS A 386 46.61 6.79 -7.08
N GLU A 387 46.36 7.13 -5.82
CA GLU A 387 46.18 8.50 -5.31
C GLU A 387 45.19 9.31 -6.16
N LEU A 388 44.02 8.70 -6.43
CA LEU A 388 42.95 9.35 -7.21
C LEU A 388 42.12 10.23 -6.27
N ALA A 389 42.03 11.53 -6.57
CA ALA A 389 41.32 12.51 -5.76
C ALA A 389 40.22 13.27 -6.51
N VAL A 390 40.43 13.46 -7.81
CA VAL A 390 39.54 14.23 -8.67
C VAL A 390 39.30 13.52 -10.01
N LEU A 391 38.24 13.90 -10.71
CA LEU A 391 37.84 13.24 -11.96
C LEU A 391 38.91 13.30 -13.05
N THR A 392 39.69 14.37 -13.09
CA THR A 392 40.81 14.55 -14.06
C THR A 392 41.98 13.60 -13.81
N ASP A 393 42.12 13.03 -12.62
CA ASP A 393 43.12 12.00 -12.34
C ASP A 393 42.91 10.73 -13.17
N LEU A 394 41.70 10.50 -13.66
CA LEU A 394 41.38 9.37 -14.53
C LEU A 394 42.07 9.45 -15.90
N ALA A 395 42.62 10.61 -16.27
CA ALA A 395 43.44 10.78 -17.47
C ALA A 395 44.91 10.34 -17.28
N LYS A 396 45.36 10.00 -16.06
CA LYS A 396 46.71 9.50 -15.78
C LYS A 396 47.00 8.26 -16.63
N PRO A 397 48.11 8.19 -17.38
CA PRO A 397 48.40 7.04 -18.25
C PRO A 397 48.49 5.72 -17.47
N GLY A 398 48.02 4.64 -18.07
CA GLY A 398 48.16 3.28 -17.52
C GLY A 398 47.12 2.89 -16.46
N LEU A 399 46.12 3.74 -16.19
CA LEU A 399 44.99 3.38 -15.35
C LEU A 399 44.06 2.37 -16.07
N ARG A 400 43.45 1.51 -15.31
CA ARG A 400 42.43 0.56 -15.77
C ARG A 400 41.07 0.96 -15.15
N ILE A 401 40.26 1.66 -15.92
CA ILE A 401 38.97 2.20 -15.47
C ILE A 401 37.85 1.26 -15.86
N GLY A 402 36.94 0.98 -14.94
CA GLY A 402 35.66 0.33 -15.21
C GLY A 402 34.51 1.34 -15.20
N VAL A 403 33.67 1.30 -16.24
CA VAL A 403 32.46 2.14 -16.36
C VAL A 403 31.29 1.29 -16.83
N THR A 404 30.07 1.82 -16.69
CA THR A 404 28.90 1.20 -17.34
C THR A 404 28.73 1.73 -18.77
N GLU A 405 28.07 0.92 -19.63
CA GLU A 405 27.85 1.25 -21.04
C GLU A 405 26.85 2.44 -21.15
N PRO A 406 27.24 3.56 -21.78
CA PRO A 406 26.41 4.77 -21.82
C PRO A 406 25.04 4.58 -22.47
N LYS A 407 24.92 3.67 -23.45
CA LYS A 407 23.64 3.39 -24.12
C LYS A 407 22.70 2.53 -23.28
N ALA A 408 23.25 1.72 -22.39
CA ALA A 408 22.48 0.77 -21.57
C ALA A 408 22.17 1.32 -20.16
N SER A 409 23.00 2.24 -19.65
CA SER A 409 22.98 2.65 -18.25
C SER A 409 23.02 4.17 -18.09
N THR A 410 22.15 4.70 -17.22
CA THR A 410 22.20 6.10 -16.74
C THR A 410 23.57 6.46 -16.21
N LEU A 411 24.16 5.62 -15.35
CA LEU A 411 25.48 5.84 -14.78
C LEU A 411 26.53 6.03 -15.89
N GLY A 412 26.49 5.18 -16.92
CA GLY A 412 27.41 5.29 -18.06
C GLY A 412 27.26 6.60 -18.82
N LYS A 413 26.03 7.03 -19.07
CA LYS A 413 25.74 8.30 -19.72
C LYS A 413 26.23 9.49 -18.87
N LEU A 414 25.92 9.51 -17.58
CA LEU A 414 26.38 10.55 -16.66
C LEU A 414 27.93 10.60 -16.58
N CYS A 415 28.58 9.44 -16.51
CA CYS A 415 30.04 9.36 -16.55
C CYS A 415 30.60 9.93 -17.85
N GLN A 416 30.03 9.56 -19.00
CA GLN A 416 30.46 10.09 -20.30
C GLN A 416 30.34 11.62 -20.35
N ASP A 417 29.23 12.18 -19.88
CA ASP A 417 29.00 13.62 -19.85
C ASP A 417 29.99 14.35 -18.91
N MET A 418 30.25 13.75 -17.73
CA MET A 418 31.26 14.26 -16.79
C MET A 418 32.68 14.24 -17.40
N PHE A 419 33.07 13.16 -18.11
CA PHE A 419 34.36 13.06 -18.75
C PHE A 419 34.52 14.13 -19.84
N ALA A 420 33.50 14.30 -20.68
CA ALA A 420 33.51 15.35 -21.70
C ALA A 420 33.70 16.75 -21.09
N ALA A 421 33.01 17.02 -19.97
CA ALA A 421 33.09 18.32 -19.28
C ALA A 421 34.47 18.62 -18.67
N THR A 422 35.37 17.62 -18.48
CA THR A 422 36.73 17.85 -17.98
C THR A 422 37.66 18.43 -19.03
N GLY A 423 37.32 18.39 -20.30
CA GLY A 423 38.23 18.67 -21.43
C GLY A 423 39.30 17.57 -21.69
N GLN A 424 39.31 16.51 -20.87
CA GLN A 424 40.23 15.37 -20.95
C GLN A 424 39.52 14.05 -21.32
N GLY A 425 38.31 14.14 -21.86
CA GLY A 425 37.47 12.96 -22.14
C GLY A 425 38.13 11.90 -23.00
N GLU A 426 38.92 12.29 -24.03
CA GLU A 426 39.65 11.34 -24.87
C GLU A 426 40.76 10.60 -24.12
N ALA A 427 41.50 11.29 -23.23
CA ALA A 427 42.55 10.69 -22.42
C ALA A 427 41.95 9.69 -21.42
N ILE A 428 40.83 10.06 -20.76
CA ILE A 428 40.09 9.19 -19.88
C ILE A 428 39.54 7.95 -20.63
N ALA A 429 38.99 8.17 -21.84
CA ALA A 429 38.44 7.08 -22.67
C ALA A 429 39.47 6.01 -23.04
N LYS A 430 40.75 6.38 -23.25
CA LYS A 430 41.87 5.47 -23.52
C LYS A 430 42.16 4.54 -22.33
N ASN A 431 41.83 4.95 -21.12
CA ASN A 431 42.03 4.18 -19.89
C ASN A 431 40.83 3.28 -19.54
N ILE A 432 39.71 3.36 -20.26
CA ILE A 432 38.55 2.51 -20.02
C ILE A 432 38.88 1.07 -20.45
N ALA A 433 39.10 0.20 -19.47
CA ALA A 433 39.45 -1.21 -19.65
C ALA A 433 38.24 -2.12 -19.72
N VAL A 434 37.14 -1.76 -18.99
CA VAL A 434 35.95 -2.59 -18.89
C VAL A 434 34.69 -1.73 -18.96
N LYS A 435 33.71 -2.22 -19.75
CA LYS A 435 32.35 -1.70 -19.77
C LYS A 435 31.37 -2.80 -19.39
N LYS A 436 30.38 -2.49 -18.53
CA LYS A 436 29.32 -3.40 -18.10
C LYS A 436 27.96 -2.72 -18.20
N ASP A 437 26.87 -3.50 -18.24
CA ASP A 437 25.52 -2.94 -18.37
C ASP A 437 24.99 -2.29 -17.06
N THR A 438 25.50 -2.74 -15.89
CA THR A 438 25.05 -2.24 -14.60
C THR A 438 26.22 -1.98 -13.64
N ALA A 439 26.00 -1.07 -12.66
CA ALA A 439 26.96 -0.84 -11.57
C ALA A 439 27.23 -2.12 -10.78
N HIS A 440 26.21 -2.93 -10.54
CA HIS A 440 26.32 -4.18 -9.78
C HIS A 440 27.34 -5.16 -10.43
N THR A 441 27.23 -5.40 -11.73
CA THR A 441 28.17 -6.27 -12.45
C THR A 441 29.59 -5.70 -12.49
N LEU A 442 29.71 -4.38 -12.46
CA LEU A 442 31.00 -3.70 -12.41
C LEU A 442 31.69 -3.88 -11.05
N ILE A 443 30.92 -3.72 -9.95
CA ILE A 443 31.36 -3.91 -8.58
C ILE A 443 31.79 -5.38 -8.36
N GLN A 444 31.01 -6.34 -8.80
CA GLN A 444 31.35 -7.77 -8.73
C GLN A 444 32.69 -8.06 -9.42
N GLY A 445 32.94 -7.44 -10.60
CA GLY A 445 34.21 -7.58 -11.28
C GLY A 445 35.39 -7.05 -10.48
N MET A 446 35.21 -5.98 -9.71
CA MET A 446 36.23 -5.42 -8.83
C MET A 446 36.46 -6.27 -7.57
N GLU A 447 35.41 -6.78 -6.96
CA GLU A 447 35.48 -7.70 -5.81
C GLU A 447 36.15 -9.03 -6.14
N ALA A 448 35.95 -9.53 -7.35
CA ALA A 448 36.59 -10.78 -7.84
C ALA A 448 38.09 -10.64 -8.12
N GLY A 449 38.70 -9.50 -7.75
CA GLY A 449 40.15 -9.23 -8.00
C GLY A 449 40.43 -8.90 -9.46
N GLY A 450 39.42 -8.46 -10.23
CA GLY A 450 39.60 -7.91 -11.56
C GLY A 450 40.60 -6.75 -11.50
N GLN A 451 41.61 -6.77 -12.39
CA GLN A 451 42.72 -5.80 -12.41
C GLN A 451 42.27 -4.38 -12.78
N LEU A 452 41.28 -3.84 -12.03
CA LEU A 452 40.78 -2.48 -12.17
C LEU A 452 41.35 -1.59 -11.06
N ASP A 453 41.83 -0.41 -11.45
CA ASP A 453 42.33 0.58 -10.48
C ASP A 453 41.19 1.42 -9.91
N VAL A 454 40.12 1.59 -10.67
CA VAL A 454 38.96 2.39 -10.28
C VAL A 454 37.72 1.99 -11.07
N VAL A 455 36.56 2.02 -10.42
CA VAL A 455 35.26 1.95 -11.09
C VAL A 455 34.39 3.13 -10.68
N LEU A 456 33.60 3.65 -11.62
CA LEU A 456 32.63 4.69 -11.32
C LEU A 456 31.30 4.03 -11.04
N VAL A 457 30.75 4.29 -9.85
CA VAL A 457 29.52 3.67 -9.35
C VAL A 457 28.70 4.66 -8.53
N TYR A 458 27.45 4.34 -8.28
CA TYR A 458 26.65 5.11 -7.32
C TYR A 458 27.11 4.82 -5.89
N GLU A 459 27.20 5.85 -5.07
CA GLU A 459 27.58 5.75 -3.66
C GLU A 459 26.67 4.76 -2.90
N ALA A 460 25.37 4.77 -3.21
CA ALA A 460 24.39 3.86 -2.64
C ALA A 460 24.69 2.37 -2.90
N ASN A 461 25.34 2.02 -4.01
CA ASN A 461 25.67 0.62 -4.31
C ASN A 461 26.89 0.08 -3.56
N VAL A 462 27.65 0.91 -2.86
CA VAL A 462 28.98 0.54 -2.33
C VAL A 462 29.19 0.90 -0.85
N GLN A 463 28.16 1.42 -0.17
CA GLN A 463 28.26 1.77 1.25
C GLN A 463 28.68 0.58 2.13
N HIS A 464 28.23 -0.62 1.81
CA HIS A 464 28.54 -1.86 2.51
C HIS A 464 29.95 -2.40 2.21
N LEU A 465 30.68 -1.80 1.26
CA LEU A 465 32.02 -2.25 0.84
C LEU A 465 33.16 -1.40 1.40
N LYS A 466 32.90 -0.46 2.29
CA LYS A 466 33.90 0.47 2.87
C LYS A 466 35.06 -0.20 3.59
N ASP A 467 34.87 -1.43 4.05
CA ASP A 467 35.94 -2.21 4.69
C ASP A 467 36.96 -2.72 3.66
N LYS A 468 36.52 -3.00 2.42
CA LYS A 468 37.34 -3.54 1.34
C LYS A 468 37.88 -2.49 0.37
N PHE A 469 37.17 -1.39 0.20
CA PHE A 469 37.42 -0.35 -0.80
C PHE A 469 37.34 1.04 -0.16
N ASP A 470 37.98 2.01 -0.80
CA ASP A 470 37.80 3.41 -0.46
C ASP A 470 36.89 4.09 -1.50
N LEU A 471 36.06 5.02 -1.00
CA LEU A 471 35.14 5.83 -1.81
C LEU A 471 35.74 7.22 -1.95
N VAL A 472 36.00 7.64 -3.20
CA VAL A 472 36.46 8.98 -3.51
C VAL A 472 35.29 9.78 -4.10
N PRO A 473 34.74 10.75 -3.33
CA PRO A 473 33.57 11.52 -3.77
C PRO A 473 33.91 12.44 -4.94
N LEU A 474 33.02 12.50 -5.93
CA LEU A 474 33.11 13.44 -7.04
C LEU A 474 32.40 14.75 -6.68
N LYS A 475 33.08 15.89 -6.94
CA LYS A 475 32.56 17.25 -6.62
C LYS A 475 31.59 17.87 -7.64
N PRO A 476 31.55 17.50 -8.95
CA PRO A 476 30.65 18.14 -9.89
C PRO A 476 29.19 17.91 -9.53
N ALA A 477 28.34 18.94 -9.63
CA ALA A 477 26.88 18.86 -9.41
C ALA A 477 26.18 17.82 -10.31
N ARG A 478 26.75 17.52 -11.49
CA ARG A 478 26.28 16.50 -12.43
C ARG A 478 26.50 15.05 -11.96
N ALA A 479 27.20 14.85 -10.83
CA ALA A 479 27.40 13.54 -10.23
C ALA A 479 26.24 13.10 -9.35
N ILE A 480 25.07 13.74 -9.41
CA ILE A 480 23.87 13.38 -8.66
C ILE A 480 22.84 12.78 -9.62
N ALA A 481 22.39 11.58 -9.31
CA ALA A 481 21.27 10.93 -9.98
C ALA A 481 20.03 10.98 -9.09
N VAL A 482 18.87 11.34 -9.64
CA VAL A 482 17.60 11.48 -8.93
C VAL A 482 16.68 10.34 -9.32
N GLN A 483 16.28 9.52 -8.35
CA GLN A 483 15.39 8.40 -8.56
C GLN A 483 13.93 8.83 -8.41
N ASN A 484 13.15 8.59 -9.44
CA ASN A 484 11.70 8.83 -9.42
C ASN A 484 10.91 7.59 -9.86
N ILE A 485 9.63 7.58 -9.56
CA ILE A 485 8.70 6.52 -9.95
C ILE A 485 7.43 7.12 -10.52
N ALA A 486 6.91 6.53 -11.59
CA ALA A 486 5.64 6.90 -12.18
C ALA A 486 4.81 5.67 -12.53
N ALA A 487 3.48 5.80 -12.43
CA ALA A 487 2.53 4.78 -12.85
C ALA A 487 2.09 5.03 -14.31
N ARG A 488 1.88 3.95 -15.05
CA ARG A 488 1.32 3.99 -16.40
C ARG A 488 -0.15 4.48 -16.33
N LYS A 489 -0.53 5.41 -17.22
CA LYS A 489 -1.86 6.05 -17.24
C LYS A 489 -3.02 5.08 -17.43
N ASP A 490 -2.79 4.03 -18.21
CA ASP A 490 -3.79 2.99 -18.55
C ASP A 490 -3.52 1.65 -17.87
N THR A 491 -2.79 1.65 -16.74
CA THR A 491 -2.64 0.42 -15.94
C THR A 491 -4.02 -0.12 -15.55
N PRO A 492 -4.24 -1.45 -15.61
CA PRO A 492 -5.52 -2.03 -15.20
C PRO A 492 -5.78 -1.88 -13.69
N TYR A 493 -4.74 -1.66 -12.88
CA TYR A 493 -4.83 -1.57 -11.42
C TYR A 493 -4.30 -0.22 -10.87
N PRO A 494 -4.92 0.93 -11.24
CA PRO A 494 -4.42 2.24 -10.84
C PRO A 494 -4.42 2.48 -9.33
N GLN A 495 -5.40 1.93 -8.59
CA GLN A 495 -5.44 2.08 -7.13
C GLN A 495 -4.36 1.24 -6.44
N LEU A 496 -4.10 0.02 -6.90
CA LEU A 496 -3.01 -0.82 -6.38
C LEU A 496 -1.65 -0.19 -6.69
N ALA A 497 -1.46 0.32 -7.91
CA ALA A 497 -0.24 1.03 -8.32
C ALA A 497 0.02 2.26 -7.43
N ALA A 498 -1.01 3.07 -7.18
CA ALA A 498 -0.91 4.24 -6.30
C ALA A 498 -0.50 3.85 -4.86
N ARG A 499 -1.09 2.78 -4.29
CA ARG A 499 -0.70 2.29 -2.95
C ARG A 499 0.73 1.76 -2.91
N LEU A 500 1.21 1.11 -3.98
CA LEU A 500 2.62 0.69 -4.06
C LEU A 500 3.54 1.91 -4.10
N MET A 501 3.22 2.95 -4.87
CA MET A 501 3.99 4.19 -4.88
C MET A 501 4.04 4.85 -3.49
N GLN A 502 2.90 4.93 -2.79
CA GLN A 502 2.82 5.44 -1.41
C GLN A 502 3.69 4.61 -0.45
N GLN A 503 3.68 3.28 -0.58
CA GLN A 503 4.50 2.40 0.25
C GLN A 503 6.00 2.60 -0.01
N LEU A 504 6.39 2.79 -1.28
CA LEU A 504 7.76 3.10 -1.66
C LEU A 504 8.20 4.49 -1.19
N ALA A 505 7.28 5.43 -1.00
CA ALA A 505 7.50 6.75 -0.44
C ALA A 505 7.31 6.84 1.10
N SER A 506 7.15 5.71 1.80
CA SER A 506 6.89 5.67 3.25
C SER A 506 8.16 5.84 4.10
N ASP A 507 8.00 6.19 5.38
CA ASP A 507 9.11 6.24 6.35
C ASP A 507 9.85 4.91 6.52
N ALA A 508 9.17 3.78 6.37
CA ALA A 508 9.81 2.47 6.41
C ALA A 508 10.73 2.25 5.20
N SER A 509 10.31 2.70 4.02
CA SER A 509 11.12 2.71 2.81
C SER A 509 12.28 3.71 2.93
N ARG A 510 12.00 4.94 3.41
CA ARG A 510 13.01 5.97 3.68
C ARG A 510 14.21 5.42 4.46
N ARG A 511 13.97 4.77 5.59
CA ARG A 511 15.05 4.18 6.41
C ARG A 511 15.93 3.21 5.62
N ARG A 512 15.36 2.43 4.69
CA ARG A 512 16.11 1.49 3.84
C ARG A 512 16.99 2.20 2.83
N PHE A 513 16.45 3.23 2.19
CA PHE A 513 17.22 4.07 1.25
C PHE A 513 18.38 4.78 1.97
N GLU A 514 18.13 5.41 3.12
CA GLU A 514 19.15 6.10 3.90
C GLU A 514 20.25 5.16 4.42
N GLN A 515 19.90 3.94 4.85
CA GLN A 515 20.87 2.91 5.26
C GLN A 515 21.82 2.48 4.13
N LEU A 516 21.35 2.55 2.88
CA LEU A 516 22.15 2.28 1.70
C LEU A 516 22.90 3.51 1.17
N GLY A 517 22.79 4.67 1.85
CA GLY A 517 23.49 5.90 1.46
C GLY A 517 22.79 6.74 0.38
N PHE A 518 21.53 6.49 0.10
CA PHE A 518 20.72 7.43 -0.66
C PHE A 518 20.34 8.62 0.21
N LYS A 519 20.22 9.79 -0.43
CA LYS A 519 19.54 10.93 0.17
C LYS A 519 18.04 10.80 -0.11
N TRP A 520 17.22 10.88 0.92
CA TRP A 520 15.78 10.86 0.78
C TRP A 520 15.24 12.20 0.28
N GLU A 521 14.33 12.16 -0.70
CA GLU A 521 13.74 13.35 -1.32
C GLU A 521 12.20 13.33 -1.29
N ALA A 522 11.55 12.17 -1.06
CA ALA A 522 10.10 12.11 -1.02
C ALA A 522 9.53 12.93 0.14
N GLY A 523 8.57 13.81 -0.16
CA GLY A 523 7.95 14.71 0.83
C GLY A 523 8.77 15.94 1.20
N ALA A 524 9.88 16.22 0.51
CA ALA A 524 10.58 17.49 0.57
C ALA A 524 9.89 18.44 -0.44
N GLU A 525 8.98 19.33 0.05
CA GLU A 525 8.50 20.50 -0.68
C GLU A 525 9.47 21.66 -0.56
#